data_f7ad51684a095875ae87c8f15af7c812
#
_entry.id   f7ad51684a095875ae87c8f15af7c812
#
_cell.length_a   1.000
_cell.length_b   1.000
_cell.length_c   1.000
_cell.angle_alpha   90.00
_cell.angle_beta   90.00
_cell.angle_gamma   90.00
#
_symmetry.space_group_name_H-M   'P 1'
#
loop_
_entity.id
_entity.type
_entity.pdbx_description
1 polymer ?
#
loop_
_entity_poly.entity_id
_entity_poly.type
_entity_poly.pdbx_seq_one_letter_code
_entity_poly.pdbx_strand_id
1 'polypeptide(L)'
;TTFGANPVCAAAGLVVQETLTDAFLEDVRAKGTYLRNQIEALDLPCFGATRGMGLMIGIQVKDGWTNKEIASKLIENGLLVLTAGPGMRLLPPLVISQEEMDQGLEILKKTLS
;
A
#
# COMPACT_ATOMS: atom_id res chain seq x y z
N THR A 1 26.52 10.99 -8.02
CA THR A 1 25.49 11.14 -9.03
C THR A 1 25.64 12.47 -9.78
N THR A 2 25.25 12.51 -11.04
CA THR A 2 25.33 13.74 -11.87
C THR A 2 24.48 14.89 -11.30
N PHE A 3 23.32 14.59 -10.68
CA PHE A 3 22.40 15.55 -10.09
C PHE A 3 22.44 15.59 -8.56
N GLY A 4 23.39 14.89 -7.93
CA GLY A 4 23.60 14.93 -6.50
C GLY A 4 23.85 16.36 -6.00
N ALA A 5 23.36 16.67 -4.80
CA ALA A 5 23.46 17.98 -4.17
C ALA A 5 22.78 19.13 -4.95
N ASN A 6 21.85 18.82 -5.85
CA ASN A 6 21.03 19.87 -6.50
C ASN A 6 20.26 20.66 -5.44
N PRO A 7 20.37 22.01 -5.39
CA PRO A 7 19.78 22.81 -4.31
C PRO A 7 18.26 22.70 -4.20
N VAL A 8 17.56 22.56 -5.35
CA VAL A 8 16.09 22.42 -5.37
C VAL A 8 15.67 21.07 -4.76
N CYS A 9 16.36 19.99 -5.15
CA CYS A 9 16.11 18.67 -4.59
C CYS A 9 16.49 18.59 -3.11
N ALA A 10 17.56 19.26 -2.68
CA ALA A 10 17.99 19.31 -1.31
C ALA A 10 16.96 20.06 -0.43
N ALA A 11 16.44 21.19 -0.92
CA ALA A 11 15.39 21.95 -0.22
C ALA A 11 14.10 21.12 -0.06
N ALA A 12 13.67 20.42 -1.12
CA ALA A 12 12.52 19.51 -1.04
C ALA A 12 12.77 18.36 -0.06
N GLY A 13 13.99 17.79 -0.05
CA GLY A 13 14.38 16.73 0.89
C GLY A 13 14.33 17.17 2.36
N LEU A 14 14.71 18.42 2.65
CA LEU A 14 14.62 18.98 4.01
C LEU A 14 13.17 19.04 4.49
N VAL A 15 12.23 19.49 3.65
CA VAL A 15 10.80 19.53 4.01
C VAL A 15 10.28 18.13 4.33
N VAL A 16 10.65 17.14 3.53
CA VAL A 16 10.27 15.73 3.82
C VAL A 16 10.85 15.28 5.16
N GLN A 17 12.12 15.57 5.43
CA GLN A 17 12.76 15.17 6.69
C GLN A 17 12.13 15.84 7.90
N GLU A 18 11.78 17.11 7.82
CA GLU A 18 11.07 17.86 8.88
C GLU A 18 9.65 17.32 9.12
N THR A 19 9.00 16.78 8.08
CA THR A 19 7.68 16.18 8.17
C THR A 19 7.72 14.79 8.84
N LEU A 20 8.80 14.02 8.65
CA LEU A 20 8.95 12.66 9.17
C LEU A 20 9.33 12.65 10.66
N THR A 21 8.49 13.25 11.50
CA THR A 21 8.64 13.23 12.97
C THR A 21 8.32 11.84 13.53
N ASP A 22 8.74 11.56 14.76
CA ASP A 22 8.43 10.28 15.42
C ASP A 22 6.92 10.04 15.50
N ALA A 23 6.12 11.07 15.78
CA ALA A 23 4.67 10.98 15.82
C ALA A 23 4.08 10.64 14.44
N PHE A 24 4.59 11.25 13.37
CA PHE A 24 4.18 10.92 12.00
C PHE A 24 4.53 9.48 11.63
N LEU A 25 5.72 9.03 11.99
CA LEU A 25 6.15 7.65 11.70
C LEU A 25 5.34 6.62 12.50
N GLU A 26 4.92 6.95 13.72
CA GLU A 26 4.04 6.08 14.51
C GLU A 26 2.64 5.97 13.89
N ASP A 27 2.07 7.08 13.40
CA ASP A 27 0.82 7.07 12.63
C ASP A 27 0.93 6.17 11.38
N VAL A 28 2.03 6.27 10.64
CA VAL A 28 2.30 5.39 9.48
C VAL A 28 2.35 3.91 9.87
N ARG A 29 2.94 3.56 11.02
CA ARG A 29 2.95 2.19 11.54
C ARG A 29 1.55 1.71 11.91
N ALA A 30 0.78 2.56 12.58
CA ALA A 30 -0.60 2.27 12.96
C ALA A 30 -1.49 2.02 11.74
N LYS A 31 -1.43 2.88 10.74
CA LYS A 31 -2.13 2.72 9.45
C LYS A 31 -1.76 1.43 8.73
N GLY A 32 -0.46 1.11 8.68
CA GLY A 32 0.02 -0.13 8.06
C GLY A 32 -0.48 -1.38 8.78
N THR A 33 -0.51 -1.36 10.11
CA THR A 33 -1.07 -2.44 10.92
C THR A 33 -2.57 -2.59 10.69
N TYR A 34 -3.29 -1.47 10.68
CA TYR A 34 -4.71 -1.43 10.37
C TYR A 34 -5.02 -2.07 9.02
N LEU A 35 -4.38 -1.60 7.94
CA LEU A 35 -4.63 -2.13 6.60
C LEU A 35 -4.34 -3.62 6.48
N ARG A 36 -3.22 -4.10 7.03
CA ARG A 36 -2.88 -5.53 6.99
C ARG A 36 -3.93 -6.38 7.70
N ASN A 37 -4.33 -5.97 8.91
CA ASN A 37 -5.34 -6.69 9.70
C ASN A 37 -6.69 -6.71 8.96
N GLN A 38 -7.11 -5.60 8.36
CA GLN A 38 -8.36 -5.54 7.61
C GLN A 38 -8.32 -6.40 6.34
N ILE A 39 -7.22 -6.36 5.58
CA ILE A 39 -7.05 -7.20 4.38
C ILE A 39 -7.12 -8.68 4.74
N GLU A 40 -6.47 -9.12 5.82
CA GLU A 40 -6.53 -10.50 6.29
C GLU A 40 -7.92 -10.88 6.79
N ALA A 41 -8.62 -9.96 7.47
CA ALA A 41 -9.99 -10.18 7.94
C ALA A 41 -11.04 -10.28 6.82
N LEU A 42 -10.76 -9.75 5.62
CA LEU A 42 -11.63 -9.93 4.46
C LEU A 42 -11.67 -11.38 3.96
N ASP A 43 -10.68 -12.21 4.32
CA ASP A 43 -10.55 -13.62 3.92
C ASP A 43 -10.82 -13.86 2.43
N LEU A 44 -10.22 -13.03 1.59
CA LEU A 44 -10.43 -13.09 0.14
C LEU A 44 -9.84 -14.38 -0.46
N PRO A 45 -10.54 -15.06 -1.38
CA PRO A 45 -10.13 -16.36 -1.91
C PRO A 45 -8.77 -16.34 -2.61
N CYS A 46 -8.39 -15.19 -3.20
CA CYS A 46 -7.14 -15.01 -3.94
C CYS A 46 -5.95 -14.55 -3.07
N PHE A 47 -6.19 -14.08 -1.84
CA PHE A 47 -5.16 -13.53 -0.97
C PHE A 47 -4.78 -14.48 0.17
N GLY A 48 -3.49 -14.57 0.43
CA GLY A 48 -2.91 -15.22 1.60
C GLY A 48 -2.41 -14.19 2.61
N ALA A 49 -1.33 -14.52 3.30
CA ALA A 49 -0.75 -13.69 4.34
C ALA A 49 -0.27 -12.32 3.80
N THR A 50 -0.36 -11.30 4.66
CA THR A 50 0.24 -10.00 4.42
C THR A 50 1.61 -9.90 5.09
N ARG A 51 2.48 -9.04 4.54
CA ARG A 51 3.80 -8.72 5.11
C ARG A 51 4.18 -7.29 4.78
N GLY A 52 5.10 -6.73 5.53
CA GLY A 52 5.63 -5.40 5.23
C GLY A 52 5.91 -4.56 6.48
N MET A 53 6.31 -3.33 6.25
CA MET A 53 6.61 -2.34 7.28
C MET A 53 5.87 -1.04 6.95
N GLY A 54 5.19 -0.46 7.93
CA GLY A 54 4.35 0.72 7.72
C GLY A 54 3.38 0.49 6.55
N LEU A 55 3.31 1.44 5.64
CA LEU A 55 2.43 1.40 4.46
C LEU A 55 3.05 0.72 3.22
N MET A 56 4.21 0.09 3.32
CA MET A 56 4.71 -0.82 2.29
C MET A 56 4.17 -2.23 2.59
N ILE A 57 3.07 -2.61 1.95
CA ILE A 57 2.34 -3.83 2.24
C ILE A 57 2.44 -4.80 1.05
N GLY A 58 3.01 -5.97 1.29
CA GLY A 58 3.01 -7.10 0.36
C GLY A 58 1.88 -8.07 0.71
N ILE A 59 1.20 -8.58 -0.31
CA ILE A 59 0.11 -9.54 -0.18
C ILE A 59 0.49 -10.79 -0.97
N GLN A 60 0.44 -11.94 -0.33
CA GLN A 60 0.62 -13.22 -1.01
C GLN A 60 -0.60 -13.51 -1.88
N VAL A 61 -0.37 -13.90 -3.14
CA VAL A 61 -1.41 -14.43 -4.02
C VAL A 61 -1.42 -15.95 -3.89
N LYS A 62 -2.59 -16.54 -3.63
CA LYS A 62 -2.76 -17.98 -3.49
C LYS A 62 -2.68 -18.70 -4.85
N ASP A 63 -2.36 -19.98 -4.84
CA ASP A 63 -2.31 -20.81 -6.03
C ASP A 63 -3.67 -20.83 -6.76
N GLY A 64 -3.61 -20.88 -8.09
CA GLY A 64 -4.80 -20.80 -8.95
C GLY A 64 -5.20 -19.37 -9.34
N TRP A 65 -4.53 -18.35 -8.81
CA TRP A 65 -4.73 -16.94 -9.13
C TRP A 65 -3.45 -16.30 -9.68
N THR A 66 -3.60 -15.33 -10.56
CA THR A 66 -2.47 -14.53 -11.04
C THR A 66 -2.57 -13.09 -10.55
N ASN A 67 -1.44 -12.55 -10.09
CA ASN A 67 -1.40 -11.17 -9.62
C ASN A 67 -1.74 -10.15 -10.72
N LYS A 68 -1.47 -10.48 -11.99
CA LYS A 68 -1.82 -9.61 -13.12
C LYS A 68 -3.33 -9.50 -13.33
N GLU A 69 -4.06 -10.63 -13.29
CA GLU A 69 -5.52 -10.64 -13.41
C GLU A 69 -6.18 -9.90 -12.25
N ILE A 70 -5.69 -10.12 -11.02
CA ILE A 70 -6.17 -9.41 -9.83
C ILE A 70 -5.93 -7.90 -9.99
N ALA A 71 -4.72 -7.50 -10.42
CA ALA A 71 -4.39 -6.09 -10.61
C ALA A 71 -5.28 -5.43 -11.67
N SER A 72 -5.52 -6.10 -12.82
CA SER A 72 -6.41 -5.58 -13.87
C SER A 72 -7.81 -5.34 -13.33
N LYS A 73 -8.39 -6.31 -12.64
CA LYS A 73 -9.74 -6.18 -12.05
C LYS A 73 -9.82 -5.04 -11.05
N LEU A 74 -8.81 -4.87 -10.20
CA LEU A 74 -8.78 -3.78 -9.21
C LEU A 74 -8.65 -2.42 -9.87
N ILE A 75 -7.80 -2.27 -10.88
CA ILE A 75 -7.64 -1.03 -11.64
C ILE A 75 -8.94 -0.64 -12.35
N GLU A 76 -9.63 -1.60 -12.97
CA GLU A 76 -10.94 -1.39 -13.61
C GLU A 76 -12.00 -0.93 -12.61
N ASN A 77 -11.87 -1.30 -11.35
CA ASN A 77 -12.75 -0.88 -10.25
C ASN A 77 -12.24 0.32 -9.44
N GLY A 78 -11.19 1.00 -9.92
CA GLY A 78 -10.70 2.25 -9.36
C GLY A 78 -9.65 2.14 -8.25
N LEU A 79 -9.06 0.94 -8.04
CA LEU A 79 -7.98 0.76 -7.07
C LEU A 79 -6.65 0.45 -7.78
N LEU A 80 -5.72 1.40 -7.73
CA LEU A 80 -4.38 1.22 -8.27
C LEU A 80 -3.53 0.35 -7.34
N VAL A 81 -2.99 -0.73 -7.89
CA VAL A 81 -2.15 -1.68 -7.18
C VAL A 81 -0.93 -2.06 -8.02
N LEU A 82 0.10 -2.57 -7.38
CA LEU A 82 1.31 -3.03 -8.05
C LEU A 82 1.45 -4.55 -7.92
N THR A 83 1.97 -5.17 -8.97
CA THR A 83 2.46 -6.55 -8.90
C THR A 83 3.89 -6.56 -8.35
N ALA A 84 4.23 -7.53 -7.51
CA ALA A 84 5.55 -7.66 -6.90
C ALA A 84 5.98 -9.13 -6.83
N GLY A 85 6.82 -9.56 -7.78
CA GLY A 85 7.12 -10.98 -7.95
C GLY A 85 5.83 -11.77 -8.20
N PRO A 86 5.57 -12.84 -7.44
CA PRO A 86 4.31 -13.62 -7.55
C PRO A 86 3.13 -12.98 -6.78
N GLY A 87 3.39 -11.95 -5.95
CA GLY A 87 2.39 -11.32 -5.08
C GLY A 87 1.93 -9.96 -5.57
N MET A 88 1.20 -9.27 -4.69
CA MET A 88 0.72 -7.91 -4.88
C MET A 88 1.45 -6.97 -3.91
N ARG A 89 1.47 -5.67 -4.24
CA ARG A 89 2.00 -4.63 -3.35
C ARG A 89 1.06 -3.44 -3.30
N LEU A 90 0.77 -2.98 -2.09
CA LEU A 90 0.11 -1.71 -1.84
C LEU A 90 1.15 -0.72 -1.32
N LEU A 91 1.13 0.49 -1.88
CA LEU A 91 1.99 1.61 -1.51
C LEU A 91 1.17 2.90 -1.48
N PRO A 92 0.21 3.01 -0.56
CA PRO A 92 -0.54 4.26 -0.43
C PRO A 92 0.39 5.38 0.07
N PRO A 93 0.04 6.66 -0.19
CA PRO A 93 0.79 7.78 0.35
C PRO A 93 0.78 7.76 1.88
N LEU A 94 1.87 8.22 2.52
CA LEU A 94 1.99 8.20 3.98
C LEU A 94 0.92 9.07 4.68
N VAL A 95 0.36 10.04 3.95
CA VAL A 95 -0.70 10.95 4.41
C VAL A 95 -2.11 10.43 4.14
N ILE A 96 -2.26 9.19 3.67
CA ILE A 96 -3.58 8.60 3.42
C ILE A 96 -4.49 8.70 4.64
N SER A 97 -5.74 9.08 4.43
CA SER A 97 -6.75 9.16 5.49
C SER A 97 -7.35 7.80 5.82
N GLN A 98 -8.00 7.70 6.98
CA GLN A 98 -8.75 6.50 7.36
C GLN A 98 -9.86 6.21 6.34
N GLU A 99 -10.58 7.24 5.91
CA GLU A 99 -11.67 7.12 4.95
C GLU A 99 -11.20 6.58 3.59
N GLU A 100 -10.05 7.04 3.08
CA GLU A 100 -9.47 6.52 1.84
C GLU A 100 -9.02 5.06 1.98
N MET A 101 -8.47 4.67 3.14
CA MET A 101 -8.13 3.28 3.43
C MET A 101 -9.37 2.39 3.41
N ASP A 102 -10.45 2.82 4.04
CA ASP A 102 -11.72 2.09 4.10
C ASP A 102 -12.36 1.96 2.71
N GLN A 103 -12.31 3.01 1.89
CA GLN A 103 -12.74 2.95 0.50
C GLN A 103 -11.94 1.91 -0.31
N GLY A 104 -10.62 1.88 -0.13
CA GLY A 104 -9.77 0.87 -0.77
C GLY A 104 -10.12 -0.56 -0.35
N LEU A 105 -10.40 -0.78 0.93
CA LEU A 105 -10.82 -2.08 1.47
C LEU A 105 -12.18 -2.52 0.90
N GLU A 106 -13.14 -1.60 0.76
CA GLU A 106 -14.44 -1.87 0.14
C GLU A 106 -14.29 -2.26 -1.34
N ILE A 107 -13.40 -1.60 -2.09
CA ILE A 107 -13.11 -1.97 -3.48
C ILE A 107 -12.49 -3.36 -3.55
N LEU A 108 -11.52 -3.69 -2.68
CA LEU A 108 -10.95 -5.03 -2.58
C LEU A 108 -12.04 -6.08 -2.37
N LYS A 109 -12.88 -5.86 -1.37
CA LYS A 109 -13.98 -6.76 -1.02
C LYS A 109 -14.94 -6.95 -2.19
N LYS A 110 -15.46 -5.87 -2.75
CA LYS A 110 -16.45 -5.91 -3.84
C LYS A 110 -15.92 -6.57 -5.11
N THR A 111 -14.61 -6.41 -5.40
CA THR A 111 -14.01 -6.87 -6.66
C THR A 111 -13.56 -8.32 -6.59
N LEU A 112 -13.16 -8.80 -5.40
CA LEU A 112 -12.45 -10.08 -5.25
C LEU A 112 -13.20 -11.11 -4.38
N SER A 113 -14.37 -10.77 -3.87
CA SER A 113 -15.23 -11.72 -3.12
C SER A 113 -15.92 -12.69 -4.07
#